data_e9c0baff39ab15302e94f2d44ff5d46e
#
_entry.id   e9c0baff39ab15302e94f2d44ff5d46e
#
_cell.length_a   1.000
_cell.length_b   1.000
_cell.length_c   1.000
_cell.angle_alpha   90.00
_cell.angle_beta   90.00
_cell.angle_gamma   90.00
#
_symmetry.space_group_name_H-M   'P 1'
#
loop_
_entity.id
_entity.type
_entity.pdbx_description
1 polymer ?
#
loop_
_entity_poly.entity_id
_entity_poly.type
_entity_poly.pdbx_seq_one_letter_code
_entity_poly.pdbx_strand_id
1 'polypeptide(L)'
;LSGGQQQRVALARALITEPRVLLLDEPLSALDPFLRIEMRAELKALQRKLGISFIHVTHSQDEAMALADLILVMNDGIVEQCGTPMEIFNKPSNAFVANFIGGHNVLAIGSKLFAIREDRINLTQNGNSQVNAIEFLGANVKINVSYGKSGNLTVSQSDVLFAKAKIEVGDNVKVSWNKKDQLELVKQGNNKT
;
A
#
# COMPACT_ATOMS: atom_id res chain seq x y z
N LEU A 1 -3.12 -11.71 30.65
CA LEU A 1 -2.07 -11.28 29.72
C LEU A 1 -2.67 -10.32 28.71
N SER A 2 -1.96 -9.21 28.42
CA SER A 2 -2.31 -8.34 27.29
C SER A 2 -2.12 -9.07 25.94
N GLY A 3 -2.75 -8.58 24.88
CA GLY A 3 -2.61 -9.18 23.54
C GLY A 3 -1.14 -9.34 23.10
N GLY A 4 -0.31 -8.32 23.33
CA GLY A 4 1.13 -8.40 23.06
C GLY A 4 1.88 -9.42 23.93
N GLN A 5 1.49 -9.60 25.19
CA GLN A 5 2.07 -10.63 26.05
C GLN A 5 1.69 -12.03 25.58
N GLN A 6 0.43 -12.24 25.19
CA GLN A 6 -0.02 -13.53 24.64
C GLN A 6 0.77 -13.87 23.37
N GLN A 7 1.03 -12.90 22.53
CA GLN A 7 1.76 -13.06 21.29
C GLN A 7 3.24 -13.40 21.50
N ARG A 8 3.91 -12.72 22.45
CA ARG A 8 5.28 -13.05 22.85
C ARG A 8 5.39 -14.47 23.40
N VAL A 9 4.41 -14.91 24.19
CA VAL A 9 4.36 -16.30 24.70
C VAL A 9 4.17 -17.30 23.56
N ALA A 10 3.27 -17.04 22.61
CA ALA A 10 3.07 -17.90 21.45
C ALA A 10 4.34 -17.99 20.59
N LEU A 11 5.00 -16.87 20.36
CA LEU A 11 6.26 -16.79 19.64
C LEU A 11 7.38 -17.57 20.35
N ALA A 12 7.53 -17.38 21.66
CA ALA A 12 8.52 -18.13 22.47
C ALA A 12 8.29 -19.64 22.41
N ARG A 13 7.03 -20.09 22.47
CA ARG A 13 6.67 -21.50 22.33
C ARG A 13 7.06 -22.07 20.95
N ALA A 14 6.87 -21.31 19.88
CA ALA A 14 7.24 -21.74 18.54
C ALA A 14 8.77 -21.78 18.34
N LEU A 15 9.50 -20.92 19.02
CA LEU A 15 10.96 -20.83 18.89
C LEU A 15 11.73 -21.84 19.74
N ILE A 16 11.14 -22.37 20.82
CA ILE A 16 11.83 -23.33 21.70
C ILE A 16 12.21 -24.67 20.99
N THR A 17 11.56 -24.94 19.87
CA THR A 17 11.84 -26.10 19.02
C THR A 17 12.96 -25.86 18.00
N GLU A 18 13.58 -24.68 18.02
CA GLU A 18 14.65 -24.25 17.11
C GLU A 18 14.30 -24.48 15.60
N PRO A 19 13.16 -23.97 15.13
CA PRO A 19 12.71 -24.22 13.77
C PRO A 19 13.59 -23.48 12.75
N ARG A 20 13.73 -24.04 11.55
CA ARG A 20 14.39 -23.35 10.42
C ARG A 20 13.47 -22.35 9.74
N VAL A 21 12.15 -22.56 9.85
CA VAL A 21 11.12 -21.69 9.26
C VAL A 21 10.04 -21.45 10.31
N LEU A 22 9.67 -20.19 10.51
CA LEU A 22 8.58 -19.78 11.38
C LEU A 22 7.40 -19.29 10.55
N LEU A 23 6.22 -19.88 10.78
CA LEU A 23 4.97 -19.45 10.14
C LEU A 23 4.21 -18.54 11.09
N LEU A 24 3.85 -17.36 10.64
CA LEU A 24 3.11 -16.35 11.39
C LEU A 24 1.84 -16.00 10.62
N ASP A 25 0.70 -16.38 11.15
CA ASP A 25 -0.61 -16.10 10.58
C ASP A 25 -1.24 -14.92 11.32
N GLU A 26 -1.36 -13.78 10.63
CA GLU A 26 -1.87 -12.50 11.14
C GLU A 26 -1.36 -12.11 12.55
N PRO A 27 -0.05 -12.19 12.83
CA PRO A 27 0.46 -12.09 14.20
C PRO A 27 0.24 -10.73 14.84
N LEU A 28 -0.07 -9.69 14.11
CA LEU A 28 -0.22 -8.33 14.62
C LEU A 28 -1.67 -7.79 14.52
N SER A 29 -2.61 -8.60 14.03
CA SER A 29 -3.98 -8.14 13.74
C SER A 29 -4.76 -7.70 14.98
N ALA A 30 -4.55 -8.38 16.11
CA ALA A 30 -5.24 -8.11 17.38
C ALA A 30 -4.61 -6.99 18.22
N LEU A 31 -3.54 -6.34 17.74
CA LEU A 31 -2.83 -5.30 18.47
C LEU A 31 -3.32 -3.89 18.10
N ASP A 32 -3.28 -2.99 19.08
CA ASP A 32 -3.48 -1.57 18.82
C ASP A 32 -2.35 -0.99 17.93
N PRO A 33 -2.59 0.15 17.26
CA PRO A 33 -1.63 0.72 16.31
C PRO A 33 -0.24 1.00 16.90
N PHE A 34 -0.15 1.43 18.16
CA PHE A 34 1.12 1.74 18.79
C PHE A 34 1.92 0.48 19.07
N LEU A 35 1.30 -0.50 19.70
CA LEU A 35 1.92 -1.80 20.01
C LEU A 35 2.30 -2.56 18.74
N ARG A 36 1.53 -2.39 17.65
CA ARG A 36 1.83 -2.98 16.34
C ARG A 36 3.15 -2.47 15.77
N ILE A 37 3.46 -1.17 15.93
CA ILE A 37 4.73 -0.59 15.49
C ILE A 37 5.90 -1.18 16.28
N GLU A 38 5.78 -1.28 17.60
CA GLU A 38 6.82 -1.88 18.45
C GLU A 38 7.05 -3.35 18.09
N MET A 39 5.98 -4.14 17.96
CA MET A 39 6.07 -5.55 17.65
C MET A 39 6.66 -5.81 16.25
N ARG A 40 6.40 -4.95 15.26
CA ARG A 40 7.07 -5.03 13.96
C ARG A 40 8.60 -4.92 14.11
N ALA A 41 9.06 -3.94 14.88
CA ALA A 41 10.48 -3.75 15.11
C ALA A 41 11.10 -4.96 15.85
N GLU A 42 10.42 -5.48 16.87
CA GLU A 42 10.86 -6.68 17.62
C GLU A 42 10.95 -7.92 16.70
N LEU A 43 9.92 -8.18 15.88
CA LEU A 43 9.91 -9.32 14.97
C LEU A 43 11.06 -9.24 13.95
N LYS A 44 11.33 -8.05 13.39
CA LYS A 44 12.44 -7.87 12.45
C LYS A 44 13.80 -8.05 13.12
N ALA A 45 13.97 -7.55 14.35
CA ALA A 45 15.17 -7.75 15.13
C ALA A 45 15.40 -9.23 15.48
N LEU A 46 14.34 -9.92 15.87
CA LEU A 46 14.36 -11.34 16.20
C LEU A 46 14.72 -12.21 14.98
N GLN A 47 14.09 -11.96 13.84
CA GLN A 47 14.41 -12.64 12.58
C GLN A 47 15.91 -12.53 12.25
N ARG A 48 16.44 -11.30 12.33
CA ARG A 48 17.87 -11.07 12.07
C ARG A 48 18.78 -11.79 13.06
N LYS A 49 18.41 -11.78 14.36
CA LYS A 49 19.19 -12.42 15.42
C LYS A 49 19.22 -13.93 15.27
N LEU A 50 18.11 -14.54 14.87
CA LEU A 50 17.98 -16.00 14.77
C LEU A 50 18.49 -16.53 13.41
N GLY A 51 18.50 -15.70 12.36
CA GLY A 51 18.91 -16.12 11.02
C GLY A 51 18.00 -17.16 10.38
N ILE A 52 16.73 -17.25 10.84
CA ILE A 52 15.72 -18.18 10.31
C ILE A 52 14.76 -17.49 9.36
N SER A 53 14.09 -18.26 8.50
CA SER A 53 13.08 -17.73 7.60
C SER A 53 11.75 -17.53 8.31
N PHE A 54 11.15 -16.32 8.14
CA PHE A 54 9.77 -16.06 8.59
C PHE A 54 8.85 -16.03 7.37
N ILE A 55 7.77 -16.78 7.42
CA ILE A 55 6.64 -16.66 6.49
C ILE A 55 5.52 -15.97 7.25
N HIS A 56 5.18 -14.77 6.83
CA HIS A 56 4.22 -13.90 7.49
C HIS A 56 3.00 -13.73 6.59
N VAL A 57 1.85 -14.24 7.02
CA VAL A 57 0.57 -14.01 6.35
C VAL A 57 -0.11 -12.80 7.00
N THR A 58 -0.48 -11.82 6.21
CA THR A 58 -1.17 -10.62 6.68
C THR A 58 -2.07 -10.04 5.61
N HIS A 59 -3.15 -9.41 6.02
CA HIS A 59 -3.97 -8.55 5.16
C HIS A 59 -3.55 -7.07 5.25
N SER A 60 -2.59 -6.73 6.10
CA SER A 60 -2.07 -5.37 6.26
C SER A 60 -0.92 -5.10 5.30
N GLN A 61 -1.17 -4.19 4.36
CA GLN A 61 -0.17 -3.74 3.39
C GLN A 61 1.03 -3.10 4.07
N ASP A 62 0.79 -2.29 5.11
CA ASP A 62 1.84 -1.63 5.90
C ASP A 62 2.77 -2.63 6.61
N GLU A 63 2.21 -3.76 7.07
CA GLU A 63 2.99 -4.82 7.69
C GLU A 63 3.87 -5.52 6.65
N ALA A 64 3.29 -5.91 5.52
CA ALA A 64 4.03 -6.54 4.43
C ALA A 64 5.17 -5.63 3.95
N MET A 65 4.88 -4.34 3.71
CA MET A 65 5.89 -3.37 3.26
C MET A 65 7.01 -3.14 4.28
N ALA A 66 6.68 -3.15 5.59
CA ALA A 66 7.66 -2.86 6.64
C ALA A 66 8.53 -4.07 7.03
N LEU A 67 7.99 -5.29 6.97
CA LEU A 67 8.63 -6.48 7.51
C LEU A 67 9.30 -7.35 6.43
N ALA A 68 8.70 -7.47 5.26
CA ALA A 68 9.13 -8.45 4.29
C ALA A 68 10.41 -8.06 3.55
N ASP A 69 11.22 -9.06 3.24
CA ASP A 69 12.29 -8.95 2.25
C ASP A 69 11.74 -9.32 0.86
N LEU A 70 10.72 -10.20 0.82
CA LEU A 70 10.01 -10.59 -0.38
C LEU A 70 8.50 -10.68 -0.08
N ILE A 71 7.67 -10.10 -0.94
CA ILE A 71 6.21 -10.12 -0.84
C ILE A 71 5.64 -10.99 -1.96
N LEU A 72 4.70 -11.88 -1.61
CA LEU A 72 3.84 -12.57 -2.55
C LEU A 72 2.43 -11.99 -2.42
N VAL A 73 1.95 -11.32 -3.47
CA VAL A 73 0.56 -10.86 -3.55
C VAL A 73 -0.27 -11.97 -4.14
N MET A 74 -1.28 -12.40 -3.39
CA MET A 74 -2.14 -13.52 -3.78
C MET A 74 -3.59 -13.04 -3.96
N ASN A 75 -4.29 -13.65 -4.90
CA ASN A 75 -5.71 -13.44 -5.15
C ASN A 75 -6.35 -14.76 -5.56
N ASP A 76 -7.42 -15.16 -4.88
CA ASP A 76 -8.16 -16.41 -5.16
C ASP A 76 -7.24 -17.64 -5.31
N GLY A 77 -6.22 -17.76 -4.45
CA GLY A 77 -5.26 -18.87 -4.44
C GLY A 77 -4.16 -18.78 -5.50
N ILE A 78 -4.15 -17.73 -6.32
CA ILE A 78 -3.15 -17.51 -7.37
C ILE A 78 -2.16 -16.43 -6.93
N VAL A 79 -0.87 -16.61 -7.22
CA VAL A 79 0.15 -15.58 -7.03
C VAL A 79 0.08 -14.58 -8.18
N GLU A 80 -0.35 -13.36 -7.90
CA GLU A 80 -0.46 -12.26 -8.86
C GLU A 80 0.89 -11.60 -9.13
N GLN A 81 1.69 -11.44 -8.08
CA GLN A 81 3.03 -10.88 -8.18
C GLN A 81 3.90 -11.31 -6.99
N CYS A 82 5.20 -11.46 -7.25
CA CYS A 82 6.23 -11.69 -6.26
C CYS A 82 7.36 -10.69 -6.49
N GLY A 83 7.88 -10.08 -5.43
CA GLY A 83 8.97 -9.12 -5.50
C GLY A 83 9.28 -8.47 -4.16
N THR A 84 10.33 -7.66 -4.12
CA THR A 84 10.62 -6.82 -2.95
C THR A 84 9.49 -5.81 -2.70
N PRO A 85 9.33 -5.29 -1.47
CA PRO A 85 8.36 -4.23 -1.19
C PRO A 85 8.43 -3.06 -2.17
N MET A 86 9.65 -2.62 -2.49
CA MET A 86 9.90 -1.52 -3.41
C MET A 86 9.46 -1.84 -4.85
N GLU A 87 9.68 -3.07 -5.31
CA GLU A 87 9.26 -3.51 -6.65
C GLU A 87 7.74 -3.61 -6.74
N ILE A 88 7.10 -4.25 -5.75
CA ILE A 88 5.63 -4.39 -5.70
C ILE A 88 4.95 -3.02 -5.70
N PHE A 89 5.46 -2.08 -4.88
CA PHE A 89 4.90 -0.74 -4.81
C PHE A 89 5.15 0.09 -6.07
N ASN A 90 6.38 0.09 -6.60
CA ASN A 90 6.70 0.96 -7.74
C ASN A 90 6.32 0.39 -9.09
N LYS A 91 6.16 -0.93 -9.20
CA LYS A 91 5.89 -1.64 -10.46
C LYS A 91 4.82 -2.72 -10.28
N PRO A 92 3.60 -2.36 -9.86
CA PRO A 92 2.51 -3.33 -9.81
C PRO A 92 2.27 -3.92 -11.21
N SER A 93 2.14 -5.25 -11.29
CA SER A 93 2.00 -5.97 -12.55
C SER A 93 0.64 -5.78 -13.22
N ASN A 94 -0.41 -5.62 -12.43
CA ASN A 94 -1.78 -5.50 -12.90
C ASN A 94 -2.62 -4.60 -12.00
N ALA A 95 -3.87 -4.38 -12.39
CA ALA A 95 -4.80 -3.51 -11.67
C ALA A 95 -5.13 -4.02 -10.27
N PHE A 96 -5.20 -5.34 -10.08
CA PHE A 96 -5.44 -5.92 -8.75
C PHE A 96 -4.32 -5.56 -7.79
N VAL A 97 -3.06 -5.79 -8.17
CA VAL A 97 -1.90 -5.49 -7.33
C VAL A 97 -1.82 -4.00 -7.02
N ALA A 98 -2.01 -3.12 -8.03
CA ALA A 98 -1.99 -1.68 -7.85
C ALA A 98 -3.04 -1.19 -6.83
N ASN A 99 -4.26 -1.72 -6.92
CA ASN A 99 -5.35 -1.39 -6.01
C ASN A 99 -5.15 -2.01 -4.63
N PHE A 100 -4.69 -3.27 -4.57
CA PHE A 100 -4.49 -3.99 -3.32
C PHE A 100 -3.39 -3.37 -2.46
N ILE A 101 -2.27 -2.99 -3.08
CA ILE A 101 -1.16 -2.33 -2.36
C ILE A 101 -1.51 -0.88 -1.99
N GLY A 102 -2.42 -0.25 -2.73
CA GLY A 102 -2.80 1.15 -2.51
C GLY A 102 -1.75 2.16 -2.99
N GLY A 103 -2.06 3.44 -2.78
CA GLY A 103 -1.17 4.54 -3.20
C GLY A 103 -1.12 4.76 -4.72
N HIS A 104 -2.03 4.14 -5.49
CA HIS A 104 -2.14 4.26 -6.94
C HIS A 104 -3.56 4.56 -7.38
N ASN A 105 -3.66 5.33 -8.45
CA ASN A 105 -4.88 5.46 -9.23
C ASN A 105 -4.77 4.56 -10.45
N VAL A 106 -5.75 3.71 -10.67
CA VAL A 106 -5.83 2.85 -11.88
C VAL A 106 -6.78 3.50 -12.88
N LEU A 107 -6.25 3.89 -14.04
CA LEU A 107 -6.97 4.65 -15.05
C LEU A 107 -6.98 3.93 -16.39
N ALA A 108 -8.13 3.98 -17.05
CA ALA A 108 -8.24 3.60 -18.45
C ALA A 108 -7.89 4.81 -19.34
N ILE A 109 -6.83 4.70 -20.12
CA ILE A 109 -6.43 5.71 -21.11
C ILE A 109 -6.41 5.04 -22.48
N GLY A 110 -7.39 5.37 -23.32
CA GLY A 110 -7.64 4.63 -24.57
C GLY A 110 -8.06 3.19 -24.27
N SER A 111 -7.36 2.22 -24.85
CA SER A 111 -7.62 0.77 -24.67
C SER A 111 -6.75 0.13 -23.59
N LYS A 112 -5.92 0.90 -22.91
CA LYS A 112 -4.93 0.42 -21.92
C LYS A 112 -5.28 0.90 -20.51
N LEU A 113 -4.84 0.12 -19.51
CA LEU A 113 -4.88 0.50 -18.10
C LEU A 113 -3.51 0.99 -17.66
N PHE A 114 -3.51 2.02 -16.82
CA PHE A 114 -2.31 2.58 -16.23
C PHE A 114 -2.47 2.73 -14.73
N ALA A 115 -1.42 2.44 -13.99
CA ALA A 115 -1.27 2.85 -12.61
C ALA A 115 -0.49 4.17 -12.54
N ILE A 116 -1.01 5.12 -11.75
CA ILE A 116 -0.35 6.39 -11.47
C ILE A 116 -0.35 6.60 -9.98
N ARG A 117 0.83 6.78 -9.40
CA ARG A 117 0.96 6.98 -7.96
C ARG A 117 0.28 8.27 -7.51
N GLU A 118 -0.41 8.21 -6.38
CA GLU A 118 -1.13 9.36 -5.79
C GLU A 118 -0.18 10.56 -5.54
N ASP A 119 1.08 10.29 -5.15
CA ASP A 119 2.11 11.30 -4.87
C ASP A 119 2.81 11.86 -6.11
N ARG A 120 2.47 11.38 -7.30
CA ARG A 120 3.00 11.85 -8.59
C ARG A 120 2.02 12.72 -9.35
N ILE A 121 0.84 12.93 -8.80
CA ILE A 121 -0.19 13.77 -9.38
C ILE A 121 -0.08 15.16 -8.79
N ASN A 122 -0.10 16.17 -9.67
CA ASN A 122 -0.07 17.57 -9.30
C ASN A 122 -1.45 18.20 -9.52
N LEU A 123 -1.84 19.05 -8.59
CA LEU A 123 -3.04 19.88 -8.67
C LEU A 123 -2.65 21.35 -8.81
N THR A 124 -3.28 22.05 -9.75
CA THR A 124 -3.22 23.51 -9.89
C THR A 124 -4.62 24.07 -10.00
N GLN A 125 -4.82 25.32 -9.60
CA GLN A 125 -6.13 25.98 -9.69
C GLN A 125 -6.59 26.14 -11.15
N ASN A 126 -7.87 26.43 -11.33
CA ASN A 126 -8.51 26.75 -12.62
C ASN A 126 -8.48 25.57 -13.64
N GLY A 127 -8.92 24.40 -13.23
CA GLY A 127 -9.07 23.22 -14.09
C GLY A 127 -10.53 22.78 -14.25
N ASN A 128 -10.69 21.56 -14.76
CA ASN A 128 -12.00 20.94 -15.04
C ASN A 128 -12.36 19.80 -14.07
N SER A 129 -11.53 19.55 -13.07
CA SER A 129 -11.74 18.53 -12.06
C SER A 129 -12.16 19.20 -10.76
N GLN A 130 -13.25 18.74 -10.15
CA GLN A 130 -13.72 19.28 -8.88
C GLN A 130 -13.14 18.52 -7.72
N VAL A 131 -12.72 19.23 -6.66
CA VAL A 131 -12.30 18.66 -5.39
C VAL A 131 -13.53 18.19 -4.62
N ASN A 132 -13.63 16.90 -4.40
CA ASN A 132 -14.76 16.26 -3.73
C ASN A 132 -14.57 16.13 -2.22
N ALA A 133 -13.33 15.82 -1.80
CA ALA A 133 -13.00 15.64 -0.38
C ALA A 133 -11.52 15.92 -0.13
N ILE A 134 -11.22 16.35 1.09
CA ILE A 134 -9.87 16.57 1.58
C ILE A 134 -9.75 15.88 2.94
N GLU A 135 -8.76 15.02 3.09
CA GLU A 135 -8.48 14.27 4.31
C GLU A 135 -7.07 14.61 4.81
N PHE A 136 -7.00 15.23 5.97
CA PHE A 136 -5.74 15.58 6.62
C PHE A 136 -5.23 14.42 7.47
N LEU A 137 -4.08 13.85 7.10
CA LEU A 137 -3.47 12.69 7.75
C LEU A 137 -2.15 13.05 8.47
N GLY A 138 -2.03 14.28 8.97
CA GLY A 138 -0.82 14.79 9.58
C GLY A 138 0.18 15.29 8.53
N ALA A 139 1.30 14.62 8.34
CA ALA A 139 2.32 15.01 7.37
C ALA A 139 1.89 14.93 5.91
N ASN A 140 0.78 14.25 5.63
CA ASN A 140 0.22 14.09 4.29
C ASN A 140 -1.25 14.49 4.27
N VAL A 141 -1.71 14.95 3.11
CA VAL A 141 -3.10 15.28 2.82
C VAL A 141 -3.53 14.49 1.61
N LYS A 142 -4.65 13.75 1.73
CA LYS A 142 -5.29 13.09 0.60
C LYS A 142 -6.41 13.97 0.06
N ILE A 143 -6.40 14.18 -1.24
CA ILE A 143 -7.36 15.02 -1.96
C ILE A 143 -8.06 14.14 -2.99
N ASN A 144 -9.37 13.99 -2.87
CA ASN A 144 -10.18 13.28 -3.84
C ASN A 144 -10.74 14.26 -4.86
N VAL A 145 -10.50 14.00 -6.14
CA VAL A 145 -10.94 14.87 -7.24
C VAL A 145 -11.69 14.08 -8.29
N SER A 146 -12.73 14.67 -8.88
CA SER A 146 -13.41 14.10 -10.04
C SER A 146 -12.51 14.17 -11.27
N TYR A 147 -12.48 13.11 -12.10
CA TYR A 147 -11.61 13.08 -13.28
C TYR A 147 -12.31 12.40 -14.48
N GLY A 148 -12.84 13.22 -15.35
CA GLY A 148 -13.44 12.79 -16.61
C GLY A 148 -14.49 11.68 -16.44
N LYS A 149 -14.42 10.67 -17.32
CA LYS A 149 -15.26 9.46 -17.24
C LYS A 149 -14.68 8.38 -16.32
N SER A 150 -13.46 8.54 -15.87
CA SER A 150 -12.75 7.56 -15.02
C SER A 150 -13.19 7.59 -13.56
N GLY A 151 -14.07 8.50 -13.18
CA GLY A 151 -14.58 8.62 -11.82
C GLY A 151 -13.73 9.57 -10.97
N ASN A 152 -13.18 9.06 -9.86
CA ASN A 152 -12.39 9.85 -8.92
C ASN A 152 -10.92 9.47 -8.96
N LEU A 153 -10.06 10.46 -8.69
CA LEU A 153 -8.65 10.28 -8.41
C LEU A 153 -8.34 10.68 -6.97
N THR A 154 -7.42 9.97 -6.36
CA THR A 154 -6.80 10.37 -5.09
C THR A 154 -5.43 10.97 -5.36
N VAL A 155 -5.18 12.14 -4.79
CA VAL A 155 -3.88 12.82 -4.85
C VAL A 155 -3.33 12.93 -3.43
N SER A 156 -2.10 12.50 -3.23
CA SER A 156 -1.41 12.59 -1.94
C SER A 156 -0.32 13.65 -2.02
N GLN A 157 -0.40 14.64 -1.15
CA GLN A 157 0.59 15.73 -1.06
C GLN A 157 1.06 15.90 0.38
N SER A 158 2.27 16.45 0.57
CA SER A 158 2.67 16.87 1.91
C SER A 158 1.81 18.04 2.38
N ASP A 159 1.62 18.13 3.70
CA ASP A 159 0.93 19.25 4.36
C ASP A 159 1.45 20.61 3.92
N VAL A 160 2.79 20.74 3.77
CA VAL A 160 3.47 21.96 3.32
C VAL A 160 3.07 22.36 1.88
N LEU A 161 2.99 21.39 0.97
CA LEU A 161 2.57 21.66 -0.41
C LEU A 161 1.09 21.99 -0.47
N PHE A 162 0.27 21.28 0.28
CA PHE A 162 -1.17 21.51 0.38
C PHE A 162 -1.48 22.92 0.90
N ALA A 163 -0.82 23.35 1.98
CA ALA A 163 -1.00 24.69 2.55
C ALA A 163 -0.67 25.82 1.56
N LYS A 164 0.33 25.61 0.69
CA LYS A 164 0.68 26.57 -0.37
C LYS A 164 -0.33 26.59 -1.51
N ALA A 165 -0.95 25.46 -1.81
CA ALA A 165 -1.88 25.33 -2.93
C ALA A 165 -3.22 26.04 -2.68
N LYS A 166 -3.61 26.25 -1.41
CA LYS A 166 -4.86 26.91 -0.99
C LYS A 166 -6.08 26.30 -1.70
N ILE A 167 -6.16 24.98 -1.71
CA ILE A 167 -7.23 24.22 -2.35
C ILE A 167 -8.28 23.89 -1.29
N GLU A 168 -9.56 24.09 -1.62
CA GLU A 168 -10.71 23.80 -0.77
C GLU A 168 -11.66 22.80 -1.46
N VAL A 169 -12.52 22.18 -0.68
CA VAL A 169 -13.57 21.31 -1.22
C VAL A 169 -14.52 22.14 -2.08
N GLY A 170 -14.81 21.66 -3.28
CA GLY A 170 -15.63 22.34 -4.28
C GLY A 170 -14.82 23.11 -5.31
N ASP A 171 -13.53 23.35 -5.09
CA ASP A 171 -12.66 24.05 -6.04
C ASP A 171 -12.51 23.27 -7.35
N ASN A 172 -12.34 24.01 -8.44
CA ASN A 172 -12.00 23.47 -9.74
C ASN A 172 -10.49 23.47 -9.94
N VAL A 173 -9.91 22.28 -10.09
CA VAL A 173 -8.47 22.08 -10.20
C VAL A 173 -8.10 21.39 -11.52
N LYS A 174 -6.92 21.70 -12.01
CA LYS A 174 -6.29 21.00 -13.12
C LYS A 174 -5.43 19.85 -12.55
N VAL A 175 -5.73 18.65 -12.99
CA VAL A 175 -4.97 17.46 -12.64
C VAL A 175 -3.90 17.21 -13.70
N SER A 176 -2.67 16.94 -13.29
CA SER A 176 -1.58 16.65 -14.21
C SER A 176 -0.53 15.74 -13.58
N TRP A 177 0.20 14.99 -14.41
CA TRP A 177 1.34 14.16 -14.04
C TRP A 177 2.31 14.03 -15.22
N ASN A 178 3.53 13.56 -14.97
CA ASN A 178 4.47 13.30 -16.04
C ASN A 178 4.15 11.96 -16.71
N LYS A 179 4.30 11.89 -18.04
CA LYS A 179 4.07 10.64 -18.80
C LYS A 179 4.95 9.47 -18.31
N LYS A 180 6.15 9.74 -17.80
CA LYS A 180 7.04 8.74 -17.21
C LYS A 180 6.50 8.11 -15.93
N ASP A 181 5.56 8.76 -15.26
CA ASP A 181 4.92 8.28 -14.02
C ASP A 181 3.68 7.41 -14.32
N GLN A 182 3.33 7.20 -15.60
CA GLN A 182 2.31 6.27 -16.05
C GLN A 182 2.94 4.88 -16.22
N LEU A 183 2.54 3.96 -15.38
CA LEU A 183 2.91 2.56 -15.51
C LEU A 183 1.80 1.81 -16.25
N GLU A 184 2.09 1.29 -17.43
CA GLU A 184 1.14 0.46 -18.16
C GLU A 184 0.95 -0.89 -17.44
N LEU A 185 -0.30 -1.24 -17.13
CA LEU A 185 -0.66 -2.47 -16.46
C LEU A 185 -1.01 -3.56 -17.46
N VAL A 186 -0.57 -4.79 -17.19
CA VAL A 186 -0.97 -5.96 -17.96
C VAL A 186 -2.46 -6.21 -17.69
N LYS A 187 -3.25 -6.42 -18.77
CA LYS A 187 -4.60 -6.92 -18.60
C LYS A 187 -4.54 -8.29 -17.97
N GLN A 188 -5.30 -8.50 -16.89
CA GLN A 188 -5.49 -9.87 -16.37
C GLN A 188 -6.02 -10.72 -17.52
N GLY A 189 -5.25 -11.70 -17.98
CA GLY A 189 -5.76 -12.73 -18.85
C GLY A 189 -6.84 -13.50 -18.10
N ASN A 190 -8.00 -13.73 -18.71
CA ASN A 190 -9.00 -14.66 -18.21
C ASN A 190 -8.39 -16.08 -18.22
N ASN A 191 -7.53 -16.38 -17.26
CA ASN A 191 -7.18 -17.78 -16.99
C ASN A 191 -8.30 -18.39 -16.12
N LYS A 192 -9.47 -18.58 -16.75
CA LYS A 192 -10.41 -19.61 -16.33
C LYS A 192 -9.99 -20.88 -17.04
N THR A 193 -9.22 -21.70 -16.40
CA THR A 193 -9.13 -23.14 -16.69
C THR A 193 -9.72 -23.89 -15.51
#